data_0eeaac824f46279f94956c884e1917b0
#
_entry.id   0eeaac824f46279f94956c884e1917b0
#
_cell.length_a   1.000
_cell.length_b   1.000
_cell.length_c   1.000
_cell.angle_alpha   90.00
_cell.angle_beta   90.00
_cell.angle_gamma   90.00
#
_symmetry.space_group_name_H-M   'P 1'
#
loop_
_entity.id
_entity.type
_entity.pdbx_description
1 polymer ?
#
loop_
_entity_poly.entity_id
_entity_poly.type
_entity_poly.pdbx_seq_one_letter_code
_entity_poly.pdbx_strand_id
1 'polypeptide(L)'
;MSQNESPTHTDPATHSEQVEIERKYSVGEELPLPDLSGVGEATGTRVESARAVEAVQLEAVYFDTADGALARQRIALRRRQGGHDEGWHIKLPAAEGRTELQWPLDVGRHEDHPLADDTVPREVLAPVRVHVRDHPLTPLARVSTTRRVTELLDASGALVAEVADDTVSATDAREGSVRLWREWEVELGPAAPGTPEGRSALLDEVEARLLAVGATVSPSVSKLAQAIGRTGLGSPAASASSSTPGGKGSPSPAAARVLDGVAELVAQVVALDPAVRADRPDAVHQMRTTVRRLRNVLATHRDLFDPEPVEQVRNALSRFGAVLGEVRDLEVRADWAAFALDELETDRGVDDPDARRRLVDDTRAEHDEAHARLVTVMTGSVYYRLLDVLDSFTGGAPVVPDAPRQPKKEARRTLRKAGKRALARSVKEREARRVLGPDIVAAAGALGALHDSRKAARRLRHAAEFATTGAAGVLGDHAESVGDAAEDLQDALGWHRDASLFAEYMLLTARRAEAAGEGSFTYGVLYQRSVDQARRALALAEDARRALKSAL
;
A
#
# COMPACT_ATOMS: atom_id res chain seq x y z
N MET A 1 32.09 -33.12 -20.05
CA MET A 1 31.74 -31.68 -20.19
C MET A 1 30.40 -31.65 -20.88
N SER A 2 29.36 -31.51 -20.11
CA SER A 2 28.01 -31.18 -20.58
C SER A 2 27.39 -30.35 -19.48
N GLN A 3 27.26 -29.07 -19.74
CA GLN A 3 26.61 -28.12 -18.85
C GLN A 3 25.09 -28.38 -18.92
N ASN A 4 24.54 -28.75 -17.80
CA ASN A 4 23.10 -28.91 -17.61
C ASN A 4 22.56 -27.51 -17.27
N GLU A 5 22.09 -26.77 -18.27
CA GLU A 5 21.27 -25.56 -18.05
C GLU A 5 19.90 -26.01 -17.57
N SER A 6 19.64 -25.75 -16.31
CA SER A 6 18.29 -25.86 -15.74
C SER A 6 17.40 -24.82 -16.42
N PRO A 7 16.18 -25.16 -16.87
CA PRO A 7 15.26 -24.18 -17.41
C PRO A 7 14.80 -23.24 -16.28
N THR A 8 15.08 -21.95 -16.43
CA THR A 8 14.46 -20.90 -15.64
C THR A 8 12.96 -20.97 -15.86
N HIS A 9 12.24 -21.42 -14.85
CA HIS A 9 10.79 -21.34 -14.79
C HIS A 9 10.45 -19.84 -14.74
N THR A 10 10.13 -19.26 -15.87
CA THR A 10 9.53 -17.92 -15.96
C THR A 10 8.10 -18.06 -15.44
N ASP A 11 7.81 -17.48 -14.29
CA ASP A 11 6.46 -17.39 -13.73
C ASP A 11 5.59 -16.62 -14.74
N PRO A 12 4.50 -17.20 -15.30
CA PRO A 12 3.65 -16.54 -16.28
C PRO A 12 2.86 -15.33 -15.76
N ALA A 13 3.02 -14.97 -14.48
CA ALA A 13 2.40 -13.82 -13.84
C ALA A 13 3.28 -12.56 -13.85
N THR A 14 4.49 -12.59 -14.42
CA THR A 14 5.43 -11.47 -14.36
C THR A 14 5.01 -10.38 -15.33
N HIS A 15 4.69 -9.20 -14.78
CA HIS A 15 4.52 -7.95 -15.53
C HIS A 15 5.84 -7.18 -15.56
N SER A 16 6.03 -6.36 -16.60
CA SER A 16 7.04 -5.31 -16.58
C SER A 16 6.48 -4.07 -15.88
N GLU A 17 7.34 -3.36 -15.17
CA GLU A 17 7.02 -2.10 -14.50
C GLU A 17 8.01 -1.03 -14.95
N GLN A 18 7.49 0.12 -15.41
CA GLN A 18 8.31 1.26 -15.80
C GLN A 18 7.64 2.56 -15.36
N VAL A 19 8.46 3.60 -15.14
CA VAL A 19 7.97 4.95 -14.87
C VAL A 19 8.06 5.76 -16.15
N GLU A 20 6.90 6.24 -16.62
CA GLU A 20 6.79 7.12 -17.77
C GLU A 20 6.69 8.57 -17.32
N ILE A 21 7.51 9.42 -17.92
CA ILE A 21 7.46 10.88 -17.72
C ILE A 21 7.18 11.49 -19.06
N GLU A 22 5.96 11.96 -19.26
CA GLU A 22 5.47 12.45 -20.55
C GLU A 22 4.78 13.82 -20.42
N ARG A 23 4.79 14.59 -21.52
CA ARG A 23 3.92 15.76 -21.73
C ARG A 23 3.17 15.62 -23.03
N LYS A 24 1.94 16.15 -23.08
CA LYS A 24 1.01 16.01 -24.21
C LYS A 24 0.61 17.38 -24.74
N TYR A 25 0.51 17.45 -26.07
CA TYR A 25 0.19 18.68 -26.79
C TYR A 25 -0.87 18.41 -27.83
N SER A 26 -1.88 19.29 -27.90
CA SER A 26 -2.86 19.29 -28.99
C SER A 26 -2.29 20.03 -30.18
N VAL A 27 -2.43 19.46 -31.38
CA VAL A 27 -1.87 20.01 -32.63
C VAL A 27 -2.89 20.01 -33.75
N GLY A 28 -2.75 20.94 -34.67
CA GLY A 28 -3.54 20.98 -35.89
C GLY A 28 -3.17 19.87 -36.89
N GLU A 29 -4.08 19.55 -37.81
CA GLU A 29 -3.92 18.41 -38.74
C GLU A 29 -2.62 18.47 -39.55
N GLU A 30 -2.20 19.62 -40.00
CA GLU A 30 -1.06 19.81 -40.90
C GLU A 30 0.18 20.40 -40.23
N LEU A 31 0.16 20.58 -38.89
CA LEU A 31 1.30 21.18 -38.17
C LEU A 31 2.52 20.24 -38.22
N PRO A 32 3.66 20.66 -38.83
CA PRO A 32 4.86 19.83 -38.84
C PRO A 32 5.56 19.85 -37.49
N LEU A 33 6.16 18.73 -37.11
CA LEU A 33 7.03 18.66 -35.92
C LEU A 33 8.26 19.56 -36.16
N PRO A 34 8.60 20.51 -35.27
CA PRO A 34 9.78 21.33 -35.41
C PRO A 34 11.07 20.56 -35.20
N ASP A 35 12.18 21.13 -35.63
CA ASP A 35 13.50 20.61 -35.28
C ASP A 35 13.75 20.75 -33.77
N LEU A 36 14.02 19.63 -33.10
CA LEU A 36 14.30 19.53 -31.68
C LEU A 36 15.79 19.28 -31.38
N SER A 37 16.67 19.33 -32.40
CA SER A 37 18.10 19.24 -32.19
C SER A 37 18.61 20.40 -31.33
N GLY A 38 19.59 20.13 -30.46
CA GLY A 38 20.18 21.09 -29.53
C GLY A 38 19.39 21.33 -28.25
N VAL A 39 18.20 20.76 -28.04
CA VAL A 39 17.52 20.85 -26.75
C VAL A 39 18.28 20.04 -25.69
N GLY A 40 18.20 20.45 -24.43
CA GLY A 40 18.83 19.76 -23.29
C GLY A 40 20.29 20.11 -23.06
N GLU A 41 20.88 21.05 -23.79
CA GLU A 41 22.29 21.47 -23.59
C GLU A 41 22.52 21.99 -22.16
N ALA A 42 21.60 22.76 -21.62
CA ALA A 42 21.67 23.30 -20.26
C ALA A 42 21.55 22.23 -19.16
N THR A 43 20.98 21.08 -19.47
CA THR A 43 20.78 19.95 -18.53
C THR A 43 21.91 18.93 -18.56
N GLY A 44 22.90 19.11 -19.44
CA GLY A 44 23.99 18.16 -19.68
C GLY A 44 23.59 16.94 -20.52
N THR A 45 22.39 16.93 -21.06
CA THR A 45 21.86 15.87 -21.93
C THR A 45 21.33 16.52 -23.21
N ARG A 46 22.23 16.73 -24.19
CA ARG A 46 21.89 17.39 -25.44
C ARG A 46 21.36 16.40 -26.47
N VAL A 47 20.29 16.75 -27.13
CA VAL A 47 19.80 16.04 -28.32
C VAL A 47 20.65 16.44 -29.53
N GLU A 48 21.37 15.49 -30.10
CA GLU A 48 22.24 15.71 -31.27
C GLU A 48 21.56 15.36 -32.61
N SER A 49 20.65 14.37 -32.58
CA SER A 49 19.97 13.93 -33.79
C SER A 49 18.54 13.47 -33.51
N ALA A 50 17.73 13.49 -34.54
CA ALA A 50 16.37 12.98 -34.57
C ALA A 50 16.23 11.86 -35.61
N ARG A 51 15.62 10.74 -35.25
CA ARG A 51 15.40 9.60 -36.12
C ARG A 51 13.92 9.26 -36.20
N ALA A 52 13.35 9.33 -37.41
CA ALA A 52 11.97 8.90 -37.63
C ALA A 52 11.89 7.36 -37.62
N VAL A 53 10.88 6.81 -36.95
CA VAL A 53 10.55 5.40 -36.91
C VAL A 53 9.35 5.14 -37.83
N GLU A 54 9.22 3.92 -38.35
CA GLU A 54 8.09 3.53 -39.20
C GLU A 54 6.77 3.71 -38.44
N ALA A 55 5.74 4.21 -39.16
CA ALA A 55 4.43 4.44 -38.57
C ALA A 55 3.77 3.10 -38.15
N VAL A 56 3.12 3.09 -37.00
CA VAL A 56 2.43 1.92 -36.46
C VAL A 56 0.96 2.21 -36.20
N GLN A 57 0.12 1.20 -36.46
CA GLN A 57 -1.31 1.25 -36.10
C GLN A 57 -1.51 0.59 -34.75
N LEU A 58 -2.17 1.29 -33.82
CA LEU A 58 -2.47 0.83 -32.48
C LEU A 58 -3.98 0.81 -32.25
N GLU A 59 -4.48 -0.32 -31.75
CA GLU A 59 -5.89 -0.49 -31.38
C GLU A 59 -5.99 -0.73 -29.88
N ALA A 60 -6.69 0.13 -29.15
CA ALA A 60 -6.82 0.05 -27.72
C ALA A 60 -8.28 0.02 -27.27
N VAL A 61 -8.59 -0.86 -26.34
CA VAL A 61 -9.86 -0.89 -25.61
C VAL A 61 -9.60 -0.52 -24.16
N TYR A 62 -10.29 0.49 -23.67
CA TYR A 62 -10.20 0.95 -22.29
C TYR A 62 -11.35 0.42 -21.46
N PHE A 63 -11.06 0.05 -20.22
CA PHE A 63 -12.01 -0.59 -19.29
C PHE A 63 -12.12 0.20 -17.99
N ASP A 64 -13.34 0.29 -17.46
CA ASP A 64 -13.61 0.76 -16.10
C ASP A 64 -14.96 0.18 -15.62
N THR A 65 -15.27 0.41 -14.35
CA THR A 65 -16.61 0.15 -13.81
C THR A 65 -17.63 1.16 -14.34
N ALA A 66 -18.93 0.83 -14.27
CA ALA A 66 -19.99 1.73 -14.75
C ALA A 66 -19.94 3.13 -14.09
N ASP A 67 -19.50 3.19 -12.83
CA ASP A 67 -19.38 4.43 -12.05
C ASP A 67 -17.98 5.09 -12.14
N GLY A 68 -17.03 4.49 -12.89
CA GLY A 68 -15.71 5.05 -13.15
C GLY A 68 -14.76 4.93 -11.94
N ALA A 69 -14.71 3.77 -11.30
CA ALA A 69 -13.89 3.55 -10.10
C ALA A 69 -12.39 3.78 -10.35
N LEU A 70 -11.86 3.33 -11.48
CA LEU A 70 -10.47 3.53 -11.87
C LEU A 70 -10.19 4.99 -12.24
N ALA A 71 -11.07 5.60 -13.02
CA ALA A 71 -10.94 6.99 -13.44
C ALA A 71 -10.90 7.96 -12.24
N ARG A 72 -11.70 7.71 -11.20
CA ARG A 72 -11.67 8.51 -9.95
C ARG A 72 -10.30 8.46 -9.25
N GLN A 73 -9.58 7.38 -9.43
CA GLN A 73 -8.21 7.19 -8.89
C GLN A 73 -7.12 7.60 -9.89
N ARG A 74 -7.49 8.17 -11.04
CA ARG A 74 -6.56 8.55 -12.12
C ARG A 74 -5.82 7.34 -12.70
N ILE A 75 -6.43 6.15 -12.61
CA ILE A 75 -5.93 4.88 -13.15
C ILE A 75 -6.55 4.67 -14.53
N ALA A 76 -5.75 4.23 -15.50
CA ALA A 76 -6.22 3.80 -16.80
C ALA A 76 -5.86 2.32 -17.00
N LEU A 77 -6.84 1.52 -17.36
CA LEU A 77 -6.69 0.10 -17.73
C LEU A 77 -7.06 -0.05 -19.20
N ARG A 78 -6.14 -0.61 -20.00
CA ARG A 78 -6.39 -0.86 -21.42
C ARG A 78 -5.83 -2.21 -21.86
N ARG A 79 -6.43 -2.75 -22.92
CA ARG A 79 -5.86 -3.78 -23.78
C ARG A 79 -5.46 -3.12 -25.09
N ARG A 80 -4.20 -3.27 -25.50
CA ARG A 80 -3.69 -2.67 -26.76
C ARG A 80 -3.15 -3.78 -27.67
N GLN A 81 -3.47 -3.66 -28.95
CA GLN A 81 -2.93 -4.47 -30.03
C GLN A 81 -2.13 -3.59 -30.99
N GLY A 82 -1.11 -4.16 -31.61
CA GLY A 82 -0.17 -3.45 -32.48
C GLY A 82 0.94 -2.74 -31.72
N GLY A 83 2.06 -2.52 -32.43
CA GLY A 83 3.29 -2.02 -31.83
C GLY A 83 4.14 -3.11 -31.17
N HIS A 84 5.31 -2.72 -30.68
CA HIS A 84 6.25 -3.64 -30.03
C HIS A 84 5.84 -3.98 -28.57
N ASP A 85 4.96 -3.18 -28.01
CA ASP A 85 4.50 -3.24 -26.63
C ASP A 85 3.00 -3.58 -26.55
N GLU A 86 2.50 -4.42 -27.46
CA GLU A 86 1.11 -4.90 -27.37
C GLU A 86 0.87 -5.70 -26.09
N GLY A 87 -0.31 -5.53 -25.49
CA GLY A 87 -0.59 -6.18 -24.21
C GLY A 87 -1.72 -5.50 -23.42
N TRP A 88 -1.82 -5.92 -22.16
CA TRP A 88 -2.60 -5.26 -21.14
C TRP A 88 -1.75 -4.23 -20.40
N HIS A 89 -2.29 -3.05 -20.20
CA HIS A 89 -1.59 -1.94 -19.55
C HIS A 89 -2.43 -1.35 -18.45
N ILE A 90 -1.79 -1.08 -17.32
CA ILE A 90 -2.35 -0.27 -16.24
C ILE A 90 -1.41 0.90 -15.99
N LYS A 91 -1.92 2.12 -16.16
CA LYS A 91 -1.20 3.35 -15.78
C LYS A 91 -1.69 3.85 -14.44
N LEU A 92 -0.81 3.83 -13.44
CA LEU A 92 -1.03 4.27 -12.07
C LEU A 92 -0.45 5.68 -11.86
N PRO A 93 -1.04 6.51 -10.99
CA PRO A 93 -0.41 7.77 -10.59
C PRO A 93 0.87 7.50 -9.80
N ALA A 94 1.94 8.25 -10.09
CA ALA A 94 3.21 8.20 -9.37
C ALA A 94 3.57 9.59 -8.82
N ALA A 95 4.65 9.66 -8.02
CA ALA A 95 5.17 10.93 -7.50
C ALA A 95 5.68 11.84 -8.63
N GLU A 96 6.30 11.25 -9.65
CA GLU A 96 6.70 11.89 -10.89
C GLU A 96 6.22 11.03 -12.05
N GLY A 97 5.47 11.59 -13.00
CA GLY A 97 4.93 10.85 -14.13
C GLY A 97 3.86 9.83 -13.77
N ARG A 98 3.94 8.65 -14.36
CA ARG A 98 3.03 7.52 -14.16
C ARG A 98 3.82 6.20 -14.09
N THR A 99 3.39 5.30 -13.22
CA THR A 99 3.87 3.91 -13.27
C THR A 99 3.00 3.12 -14.25
N GLU A 100 3.60 2.57 -15.29
CA GLU A 100 2.92 1.63 -16.19
C GLU A 100 3.30 0.19 -15.83
N LEU A 101 2.26 -0.63 -15.66
CA LEU A 101 2.36 -2.08 -15.52
C LEU A 101 1.87 -2.71 -16.83
N GLN A 102 2.65 -3.66 -17.38
CA GLN A 102 2.32 -4.30 -18.65
C GLN A 102 2.38 -5.82 -18.55
N TRP A 103 1.38 -6.48 -19.13
CA TRP A 103 1.28 -7.93 -19.31
C TRP A 103 1.09 -8.28 -20.79
N PRO A 104 1.54 -9.45 -21.24
CA PRO A 104 1.27 -9.93 -22.59
C PRO A 104 -0.23 -10.16 -22.82
N LEU A 105 -0.66 -10.17 -24.09
CA LEU A 105 -2.08 -10.34 -24.48
C LEU A 105 -2.69 -11.68 -24.06
N ASP A 106 -1.86 -12.70 -23.92
CA ASP A 106 -2.26 -14.06 -23.59
C ASP A 106 -2.27 -14.35 -22.09
N VAL A 107 -1.94 -13.38 -21.24
CA VAL A 107 -1.98 -13.55 -19.78
C VAL A 107 -3.35 -14.05 -19.32
N GLY A 108 -3.36 -15.07 -18.46
CA GLY A 108 -4.59 -15.67 -17.92
C GLY A 108 -5.42 -16.48 -18.92
N ARG A 109 -4.95 -16.65 -20.17
CA ARG A 109 -5.57 -17.54 -21.16
C ARG A 109 -5.04 -18.94 -20.97
N HIS A 110 -5.94 -19.89 -20.70
CA HIS A 110 -5.65 -21.31 -20.67
C HIS A 110 -6.32 -21.98 -21.87
N GLU A 111 -5.66 -22.97 -22.49
CA GLU A 111 -6.19 -23.68 -23.66
C GLU A 111 -7.57 -24.27 -23.41
N ASP A 112 -7.83 -24.74 -22.18
CA ASP A 112 -9.10 -25.34 -21.78
C ASP A 112 -10.21 -24.32 -21.40
N HIS A 113 -9.86 -23.05 -21.19
CA HIS A 113 -10.79 -22.00 -20.74
C HIS A 113 -10.45 -20.65 -21.38
N PRO A 114 -10.84 -20.44 -22.65
CA PRO A 114 -10.58 -19.17 -23.34
C PRO A 114 -11.39 -18.05 -22.68
N LEU A 115 -10.71 -16.98 -22.26
CA LEU A 115 -11.36 -15.76 -21.82
C LEU A 115 -12.01 -15.07 -23.03
N ALA A 116 -13.21 -14.53 -22.85
CA ALA A 116 -13.80 -13.65 -23.86
C ALA A 116 -12.91 -12.40 -24.05
N ASP A 117 -12.87 -11.87 -25.27
CA ASP A 117 -11.98 -10.75 -25.63
C ASP A 117 -12.17 -9.48 -24.78
N ASP A 118 -13.35 -9.27 -24.20
CA ASP A 118 -13.66 -8.15 -23.32
C ASP A 118 -13.53 -8.50 -21.82
N THR A 119 -12.92 -9.66 -21.47
CA THR A 119 -12.70 -10.06 -20.07
C THR A 119 -11.29 -9.70 -19.63
N VAL A 120 -11.18 -8.90 -18.59
CA VAL A 120 -9.88 -8.53 -18.00
C VAL A 120 -9.35 -9.70 -17.16
N PRO A 121 -8.12 -10.18 -17.41
CA PRO A 121 -7.50 -11.27 -16.66
C PRO A 121 -7.35 -10.95 -15.17
N ARG A 122 -7.35 -11.98 -14.33
CA ARG A 122 -7.22 -11.83 -12.86
C ARG A 122 -5.89 -11.21 -12.46
N GLU A 123 -4.83 -11.57 -13.15
CA GLU A 123 -3.46 -11.11 -12.96
C GLU A 123 -3.35 -9.61 -13.22
N VAL A 124 -3.99 -9.15 -14.30
CA VAL A 124 -4.07 -7.72 -14.66
C VAL A 124 -4.91 -6.95 -13.64
N LEU A 125 -5.97 -7.57 -13.10
CA LEU A 125 -6.83 -6.93 -12.11
C LEU A 125 -6.18 -6.78 -10.72
N ALA A 126 -5.24 -7.65 -10.38
CA ALA A 126 -4.71 -7.73 -9.02
C ALA A 126 -4.25 -6.37 -8.45
N PRO A 127 -3.46 -5.53 -9.15
CA PRO A 127 -3.00 -4.23 -8.64
C PRO A 127 -4.12 -3.21 -8.41
N VAL A 128 -5.24 -3.33 -9.11
CA VAL A 128 -6.35 -2.36 -9.07
C VAL A 128 -7.63 -2.91 -8.44
N ARG A 129 -7.57 -4.16 -7.97
CA ARG A 129 -8.73 -4.88 -7.44
C ARG A 129 -9.40 -4.17 -6.26
N VAL A 130 -8.62 -3.49 -5.44
CA VAL A 130 -9.10 -2.70 -4.29
C VAL A 130 -10.04 -1.56 -4.72
N HIS A 131 -9.87 -1.01 -5.91
CA HIS A 131 -10.71 0.06 -6.46
C HIS A 131 -11.93 -0.48 -7.19
N VAL A 132 -11.74 -1.54 -8.00
CA VAL A 132 -12.80 -2.18 -8.78
C VAL A 132 -13.74 -3.01 -7.90
N ARG A 133 -13.18 -3.69 -6.87
CA ARG A 133 -13.90 -4.61 -5.96
C ARG A 133 -14.55 -5.76 -6.73
N ASP A 134 -15.87 -5.94 -6.58
CA ASP A 134 -16.68 -6.92 -7.29
C ASP A 134 -17.53 -6.31 -8.43
N HIS A 135 -17.34 -5.01 -8.71
CA HIS A 135 -18.02 -4.35 -9.83
C HIS A 135 -17.47 -4.86 -11.17
N PRO A 136 -18.35 -5.14 -12.14
CA PRO A 136 -17.92 -5.57 -13.47
C PRO A 136 -17.20 -4.44 -14.19
N LEU A 137 -16.09 -4.80 -14.85
CA LEU A 137 -15.43 -3.94 -15.80
C LEU A 137 -16.08 -4.08 -17.17
N THR A 138 -16.31 -2.96 -17.83
CA THR A 138 -16.87 -2.91 -19.18
C THR A 138 -16.03 -2.02 -20.07
N PRO A 139 -16.01 -2.25 -21.40
CA PRO A 139 -15.38 -1.33 -22.33
C PRO A 139 -15.99 0.07 -22.23
N LEU A 140 -15.16 1.08 -22.01
CA LEU A 140 -15.55 2.50 -21.97
C LEU A 140 -15.32 3.20 -23.28
N ALA A 141 -14.17 2.92 -23.91
CA ALA A 141 -13.80 3.54 -25.18
C ALA A 141 -12.96 2.58 -26.01
N ARG A 142 -13.09 2.69 -27.33
CA ARG A 142 -12.21 2.08 -28.32
C ARG A 142 -11.43 3.19 -28.98
N VAL A 143 -10.10 3.05 -29.04
CA VAL A 143 -9.20 4.08 -29.56
C VAL A 143 -8.29 3.45 -30.60
N SER A 144 -8.39 3.95 -31.83
CA SER A 144 -7.50 3.63 -32.94
C SER A 144 -6.52 4.78 -33.11
N THR A 145 -5.23 4.49 -33.16
CA THR A 145 -4.17 5.51 -33.25
C THR A 145 -3.20 5.14 -34.35
N THR A 146 -3.00 6.06 -35.31
CA THR A 146 -1.84 5.99 -36.20
C THR A 146 -0.71 6.79 -35.56
N ARG A 147 0.33 6.10 -35.09
CA ARG A 147 1.47 6.69 -34.38
C ARG A 147 2.70 6.78 -35.27
N ARG A 148 3.30 7.96 -35.34
CA ARG A 148 4.62 8.19 -35.92
C ARG A 148 5.56 8.65 -34.82
N VAL A 149 6.64 7.90 -34.59
CA VAL A 149 7.60 8.24 -33.54
C VAL A 149 8.83 8.90 -34.13
N THR A 150 9.30 9.95 -33.48
CA THR A 150 10.61 10.56 -33.70
C THR A 150 11.43 10.41 -32.45
N GLU A 151 12.47 9.60 -32.52
CA GLU A 151 13.44 9.40 -31.43
C GLU A 151 14.44 10.55 -31.40
N LEU A 152 14.66 11.12 -30.23
CA LEU A 152 15.63 12.17 -29.94
C LEU A 152 16.85 11.54 -29.27
N LEU A 153 18.00 11.55 -29.99
CA LEU A 153 19.18 10.82 -29.59
C LEU A 153 20.32 11.77 -29.19
N ASP A 154 21.10 11.36 -28.21
CA ASP A 154 22.34 12.04 -27.82
C ASP A 154 23.51 11.73 -28.79
N ALA A 155 24.69 12.28 -28.51
CA ALA A 155 25.90 12.07 -29.31
C ALA A 155 26.35 10.59 -29.36
N SER A 156 25.96 9.76 -28.40
CA SER A 156 26.25 8.32 -28.37
C SER A 156 25.21 7.48 -29.11
N GLY A 157 24.11 8.09 -29.53
CA GLY A 157 22.95 7.41 -30.10
C GLY A 157 21.98 6.84 -29.06
N ALA A 158 22.13 7.22 -27.78
CA ALA A 158 21.21 6.79 -26.72
C ALA A 158 19.94 7.66 -26.73
N LEU A 159 18.79 7.04 -26.39
CA LEU A 159 17.48 7.65 -26.42
C LEU A 159 17.28 8.64 -25.24
N VAL A 160 17.24 9.92 -25.55
CA VAL A 160 16.98 11.01 -24.58
C VAL A 160 15.48 11.20 -24.37
N ALA A 161 14.74 11.24 -25.45
CA ALA A 161 13.28 11.34 -25.45
C ALA A 161 12.71 10.82 -26.78
N GLU A 162 11.43 10.55 -26.81
CA GLU A 162 10.70 10.32 -28.06
C GLU A 162 9.52 11.29 -28.20
N VAL A 163 9.20 11.63 -29.43
CA VAL A 163 8.00 12.38 -29.77
C VAL A 163 7.09 11.49 -30.59
N ALA A 164 5.98 11.09 -30.00
CA ALA A 164 4.92 10.37 -30.70
C ALA A 164 3.93 11.37 -31.29
N ASP A 165 3.77 11.34 -32.62
CA ASP A 165 2.77 12.09 -33.40
C ASP A 165 1.59 11.16 -33.67
N ASP A 166 0.53 11.34 -32.90
CA ASP A 166 -0.64 10.46 -32.86
C ASP A 166 -1.83 11.10 -33.58
N THR A 167 -2.30 10.44 -34.64
CA THR A 167 -3.62 10.71 -35.24
C THR A 167 -4.62 9.73 -34.64
N VAL A 168 -5.58 10.22 -33.88
CA VAL A 168 -6.45 9.42 -33.02
C VAL A 168 -7.90 9.48 -33.49
N SER A 169 -8.53 8.30 -33.58
CA SER A 169 -9.98 8.10 -33.71
C SER A 169 -10.48 7.33 -32.50
N ALA A 170 -11.39 7.90 -31.74
CA ALA A 170 -11.92 7.28 -30.53
C ALA A 170 -13.44 7.23 -30.53
N THR A 171 -13.98 6.09 -30.06
CA THR A 171 -15.42 5.88 -29.90
C THR A 171 -15.73 5.68 -28.41
N ASP A 172 -16.59 6.52 -27.83
CA ASP A 172 -17.18 6.25 -26.51
C ASP A 172 -18.13 5.03 -26.65
N ALA A 173 -17.83 3.94 -25.97
CA ALA A 173 -18.59 2.71 -26.08
C ALA A 173 -20.00 2.79 -25.46
N ARG A 174 -20.26 3.79 -24.61
CA ARG A 174 -21.54 4.00 -23.92
C ARG A 174 -22.50 4.88 -24.74
N GLU A 175 -21.96 5.93 -25.37
CA GLU A 175 -22.76 6.93 -26.09
C GLU A 175 -22.68 6.75 -27.62
N GLY A 176 -21.74 5.94 -28.11
CA GLY A 176 -21.47 5.77 -29.54
C GLY A 176 -20.90 7.02 -30.24
N SER A 177 -20.52 8.03 -29.47
CA SER A 177 -19.94 9.25 -30.03
C SER A 177 -18.51 9.01 -30.52
N VAL A 178 -18.16 9.55 -31.68
CA VAL A 178 -16.82 9.44 -32.26
C VAL A 178 -16.12 10.80 -32.17
N ARG A 179 -14.84 10.76 -31.80
CA ARG A 179 -13.98 11.93 -31.73
C ARG A 179 -12.70 11.69 -32.52
N LEU A 180 -12.25 12.70 -33.22
CA LEU A 180 -11.02 12.70 -33.99
C LEU A 180 -10.14 13.85 -33.52
N TRP A 181 -8.84 13.57 -33.32
CA TRP A 181 -7.86 14.59 -32.98
C TRP A 181 -6.45 14.15 -33.35
N ARG A 182 -5.53 15.09 -33.36
CA ARG A 182 -4.09 14.82 -33.45
C ARG A 182 -3.40 15.42 -32.25
N GLU A 183 -2.45 14.70 -31.70
CA GLU A 183 -1.67 15.13 -30.53
C GLU A 183 -0.22 14.69 -30.64
N TRP A 184 0.65 15.45 -30.01
CA TRP A 184 2.03 15.02 -29.76
C TRP A 184 2.18 14.62 -28.30
N GLU A 185 2.87 13.50 -28.07
CA GLU A 185 3.30 13.04 -26.75
C GLU A 185 4.83 13.06 -26.73
N VAL A 186 5.42 13.75 -25.76
CA VAL A 186 6.87 13.76 -25.53
C VAL A 186 7.14 12.93 -24.29
N GLU A 187 7.83 11.82 -24.46
CA GLU A 187 8.17 10.88 -23.41
C GLU A 187 9.68 10.82 -23.22
N LEU A 188 10.15 10.83 -21.97
CA LEU A 188 11.57 10.79 -21.65
C LEU A 188 12.12 9.37 -21.79
N GLY A 189 13.26 9.24 -22.46
CA GLY A 189 13.98 7.99 -22.62
C GLY A 189 14.99 7.70 -21.50
N PRO A 190 15.65 6.53 -21.56
CA PRO A 190 16.63 6.11 -20.54
C PRO A 190 17.84 7.04 -20.41
N ALA A 191 18.21 7.79 -21.44
CA ALA A 191 19.31 8.76 -21.43
C ALA A 191 18.88 10.16 -21.01
N ALA A 192 17.64 10.37 -20.57
CA ALA A 192 17.18 11.63 -20.01
C ALA A 192 17.95 12.02 -18.73
N PRO A 193 17.94 13.31 -18.33
CA PRO A 193 18.64 13.75 -17.10
C PRO A 193 18.24 12.96 -15.87
N GLY A 194 19.22 12.60 -15.02
CA GLY A 194 18.99 11.75 -13.85
C GLY A 194 18.23 12.43 -12.70
N THR A 195 18.10 13.77 -12.68
CA THR A 195 17.42 14.52 -11.64
C THR A 195 16.03 15.00 -12.08
N PRO A 196 15.04 15.12 -11.18
CA PRO A 196 13.72 15.66 -11.52
C PRO A 196 13.78 17.05 -12.12
N GLU A 197 14.65 17.92 -11.61
CA GLU A 197 14.86 19.29 -12.11
C GLU A 197 15.41 19.28 -13.54
N GLY A 198 16.39 18.39 -13.83
CA GLY A 198 16.95 18.24 -15.16
C GLY A 198 15.93 17.71 -16.18
N ARG A 199 15.11 16.72 -15.78
CA ARG A 199 14.03 16.19 -16.60
C ARG A 199 12.97 17.25 -16.91
N SER A 200 12.56 18.02 -15.90
CA SER A 200 11.62 19.13 -16.09
C SER A 200 12.18 20.19 -17.04
N ALA A 201 13.45 20.59 -16.87
CA ALA A 201 14.10 21.59 -17.71
C ALA A 201 14.20 21.13 -19.18
N LEU A 202 14.54 19.86 -19.43
CA LEU A 202 14.53 19.28 -20.78
C LEU A 202 13.14 19.35 -21.42
N LEU A 203 12.11 18.93 -20.68
CA LEU A 203 10.72 19.00 -21.17
C LEU A 203 10.26 20.44 -21.38
N ASP A 204 10.72 21.41 -20.58
CA ASP A 204 10.39 22.84 -20.74
C ASP A 204 11.03 23.41 -22.02
N GLU A 205 12.26 23.00 -22.37
CA GLU A 205 12.91 23.40 -23.64
C GLU A 205 12.18 22.80 -24.84
N VAL A 206 11.80 21.52 -24.78
CA VAL A 206 11.00 20.88 -25.85
C VAL A 206 9.65 21.59 -25.98
N GLU A 207 8.94 21.80 -24.87
CA GLU A 207 7.64 22.51 -24.86
C GLU A 207 7.74 23.88 -25.52
N ALA A 208 8.75 24.67 -25.19
CA ALA A 208 8.95 26.00 -25.78
C ALA A 208 9.05 25.95 -27.33
N ARG A 209 9.74 24.92 -27.86
CA ARG A 209 9.83 24.71 -29.32
C ARG A 209 8.49 24.31 -29.95
N LEU A 210 7.74 23.41 -29.28
CA LEU A 210 6.44 22.94 -29.75
C LEU A 210 5.40 24.07 -29.74
N LEU A 211 5.36 24.86 -28.67
CA LEU A 211 4.45 26.02 -28.57
C LEU A 211 4.77 27.10 -29.58
N ALA A 212 6.04 27.32 -29.92
CA ALA A 212 6.47 28.31 -30.89
C ALA A 212 5.94 28.02 -32.30
N VAL A 213 5.68 26.78 -32.68
CA VAL A 213 5.10 26.40 -33.96
C VAL A 213 3.57 26.32 -33.94
N GLY A 214 2.92 26.53 -32.79
CA GLY A 214 1.47 26.58 -32.65
C GLY A 214 0.82 25.37 -32.00
N ALA A 215 1.60 24.44 -31.42
CA ALA A 215 1.04 23.44 -30.53
C ALA A 215 0.50 24.10 -29.26
N THR A 216 -0.42 23.45 -28.57
CA THR A 216 -0.95 23.91 -27.28
C THR A 216 -0.89 22.78 -26.28
N VAL A 217 -0.62 23.08 -24.99
CA VAL A 217 -0.63 22.06 -23.94
C VAL A 217 -2.00 21.38 -23.92
N SER A 218 -2.02 20.05 -23.95
CA SER A 218 -3.27 19.30 -23.99
C SER A 218 -4.08 19.54 -22.71
N PRO A 219 -5.37 19.91 -22.81
CA PRO A 219 -6.24 20.04 -21.65
C PRO A 219 -6.63 18.67 -21.07
N SER A 220 -6.34 17.59 -21.79
CA SER A 220 -6.70 16.22 -21.39
C SER A 220 -5.49 15.46 -20.87
N VAL A 221 -5.65 14.84 -19.69
CA VAL A 221 -4.61 14.04 -19.04
C VAL A 221 -4.43 12.65 -19.68
N SER A 222 -5.34 12.22 -20.55
CA SER A 222 -5.27 10.91 -21.21
C SER A 222 -6.18 10.81 -22.44
N LYS A 223 -5.82 9.93 -23.39
CA LYS A 223 -6.67 9.58 -24.55
C LYS A 223 -8.06 9.11 -24.13
N LEU A 224 -8.18 8.35 -23.03
CA LEU A 224 -9.46 7.92 -22.46
C LEU A 224 -10.34 9.12 -22.07
N ALA A 225 -9.79 10.08 -21.33
CA ALA A 225 -10.55 11.26 -20.90
C ALA A 225 -11.06 12.07 -22.10
N GLN A 226 -10.24 12.20 -23.13
CA GLN A 226 -10.62 12.87 -24.37
C GLN A 226 -11.67 12.08 -25.16
N ALA A 227 -11.53 10.75 -25.25
CA ALA A 227 -12.48 9.87 -25.93
C ALA A 227 -13.90 9.97 -25.34
N ILE A 228 -14.02 10.07 -24.01
CA ILE A 228 -15.33 10.16 -23.32
C ILE A 228 -15.78 11.61 -23.07
N GLY A 229 -15.08 12.62 -23.62
CA GLY A 229 -15.47 14.03 -23.53
C GLY A 229 -15.35 14.65 -22.14
N ARG A 230 -14.56 14.06 -21.25
CA ARG A 230 -14.28 14.57 -19.90
C ARG A 230 -12.92 15.24 -19.85
N THR A 231 -12.86 16.50 -20.29
CA THR A 231 -11.71 17.36 -20.04
C THR A 231 -11.69 17.74 -18.58
N GLY A 232 -10.91 17.04 -17.75
CA GLY A 232 -10.83 17.36 -16.32
C GLY A 232 -11.06 16.19 -15.36
N LEU A 233 -10.78 14.96 -15.77
CA LEU A 233 -10.59 13.84 -14.83
C LEU A 233 -9.30 14.05 -14.01
N GLY A 234 -9.27 15.09 -13.18
CA GLY A 234 -8.06 15.41 -12.44
C GLY A 234 -8.23 16.39 -11.30
N SER A 235 -9.38 17.02 -11.16
CA SER A 235 -9.73 17.55 -9.86
C SER A 235 -10.31 16.40 -9.05
N PRO A 236 -9.87 16.17 -7.77
CA PRO A 236 -10.75 15.51 -6.85
C PRO A 236 -12.02 16.37 -6.92
N ALA A 237 -13.07 15.87 -7.56
CA ALA A 237 -14.37 16.40 -7.31
C ALA A 237 -14.42 16.42 -5.79
N ALA A 238 -14.37 17.61 -5.20
CA ALA A 238 -14.93 17.81 -3.89
C ALA A 238 -16.19 17.01 -3.97
N SER A 239 -16.25 15.91 -3.24
CA SER A 239 -17.37 14.99 -3.26
C SER A 239 -18.57 15.89 -3.19
N ALA A 240 -19.20 16.14 -4.34
CA ALA A 240 -20.50 16.73 -4.35
C ALA A 240 -21.27 15.70 -3.56
N SER A 241 -21.37 15.95 -2.28
CA SER A 241 -22.28 15.28 -1.40
C SER A 241 -23.60 15.29 -2.16
N SER A 242 -23.88 14.15 -2.83
CA SER A 242 -25.25 13.77 -3.01
C SER A 242 -25.74 13.61 -1.59
N SER A 243 -26.12 14.74 -1.01
CA SER A 243 -26.85 14.81 0.23
C SER A 243 -28.10 13.98 0.04
N THR A 244 -28.01 12.72 0.43
CA THR A 244 -29.19 11.98 0.80
C THR A 244 -29.81 12.79 1.94
N PRO A 245 -31.04 13.31 1.79
CA PRO A 245 -31.65 14.14 2.84
C PRO A 245 -32.01 13.22 4.00
N GLY A 246 -31.14 13.14 5.00
CA GLY A 246 -31.35 12.30 6.18
C GLY A 246 -30.31 12.46 7.28
N GLY A 247 -29.15 13.07 7.01
CA GLY A 247 -28.09 13.28 7.99
C GLY A 247 -28.33 14.53 8.84
N LYS A 248 -28.66 14.36 10.10
CA LYS A 248 -28.83 15.42 11.08
C LYS A 248 -27.48 16.08 11.40
N GLY A 249 -27.26 17.30 10.92
CA GLY A 249 -26.23 18.23 11.41
C GLY A 249 -24.84 18.08 10.79
N SER A 250 -24.16 19.21 10.54
CA SER A 250 -22.75 19.23 10.15
C SER A 250 -21.88 18.69 11.29
N PRO A 251 -20.76 17.97 10.98
CA PRO A 251 -19.84 17.48 12.01
C PRO A 251 -19.26 18.64 12.82
N SER A 252 -19.05 18.43 14.13
CA SER A 252 -18.29 19.37 14.94
C SER A 252 -16.86 19.49 14.40
N PRO A 253 -16.13 20.62 14.61
CA PRO A 253 -14.75 20.75 14.17
C PRO A 253 -13.83 19.61 14.64
N ALA A 254 -14.09 19.05 15.83
CA ALA A 254 -13.34 17.90 16.33
C ALA A 254 -13.69 16.61 15.58
N ALA A 255 -14.97 16.37 15.27
CA ALA A 255 -15.41 15.21 14.49
C ALA A 255 -14.88 15.26 13.06
N ALA A 256 -14.92 16.44 12.41
CA ALA A 256 -14.37 16.64 11.08
C ALA A 256 -12.88 16.29 11.02
N ARG A 257 -12.08 16.80 11.96
CA ARG A 257 -10.65 16.47 12.05
C ARG A 257 -10.39 14.97 12.26
N VAL A 258 -11.20 14.31 13.07
CA VAL A 258 -11.07 12.86 13.26
C VAL A 258 -11.44 12.11 11.99
N LEU A 259 -12.45 12.55 11.24
CA LEU A 259 -12.81 11.96 9.95
C LEU A 259 -11.69 12.15 8.91
N ASP A 260 -11.08 13.35 8.84
CA ASP A 260 -9.94 13.59 7.96
C ASP A 260 -8.79 12.60 8.24
N GLY A 261 -8.40 12.42 9.51
CA GLY A 261 -7.36 11.47 9.89
C GLY A 261 -7.77 10.00 9.70
N VAL A 262 -9.05 9.66 9.85
CA VAL A 262 -9.56 8.32 9.50
C VAL A 262 -9.49 8.09 7.99
N ALA A 263 -9.82 9.10 7.18
CA ALA A 263 -9.73 9.03 5.72
C ALA A 263 -8.28 8.80 5.26
N GLU A 264 -7.30 9.47 5.87
CA GLU A 264 -5.87 9.20 5.61
C GLU A 264 -5.48 7.74 5.90
N LEU A 265 -5.93 7.19 7.02
CA LEU A 265 -5.66 5.79 7.38
C LEU A 265 -6.38 4.80 6.44
N VAL A 266 -7.59 5.12 5.98
CA VAL A 266 -8.30 4.31 4.97
C VAL A 266 -7.55 4.34 3.64
N ALA A 267 -7.08 5.51 3.21
CA ALA A 267 -6.25 5.64 2.00
C ALA A 267 -4.96 4.81 2.10
N GLN A 268 -4.33 4.74 3.28
CA GLN A 268 -3.16 3.88 3.51
C GLN A 268 -3.51 2.39 3.39
N VAL A 269 -4.67 1.93 3.89
CA VAL A 269 -5.12 0.53 3.71
C VAL A 269 -5.30 0.21 2.23
N VAL A 270 -5.91 1.13 1.47
CA VAL A 270 -6.11 0.97 0.02
C VAL A 270 -4.76 0.94 -0.72
N ALA A 271 -3.84 1.83 -0.39
CA ALA A 271 -2.52 1.91 -1.01
C ALA A 271 -1.65 0.67 -0.74
N LEU A 272 -1.81 0.03 0.43
CA LEU A 272 -1.08 -1.19 0.79
C LEU A 272 -1.66 -2.47 0.16
N ASP A 273 -2.91 -2.44 -0.33
CA ASP A 273 -3.60 -3.64 -0.85
C ASP A 273 -2.80 -4.39 -1.94
N PRO A 274 -2.28 -3.73 -3.00
CA PRO A 274 -1.51 -4.43 -4.03
C PRO A 274 -0.23 -5.08 -3.48
N ALA A 275 0.49 -4.38 -2.60
CA ALA A 275 1.73 -4.89 -2.01
C ALA A 275 1.48 -6.10 -1.08
N VAL A 276 0.37 -6.09 -0.33
CA VAL A 276 -0.05 -7.23 0.49
C VAL A 276 -0.43 -8.43 -0.36
N ARG A 277 -1.15 -8.24 -1.46
CA ARG A 277 -1.49 -9.32 -2.40
C ARG A 277 -0.27 -9.97 -3.03
N ALA A 278 0.75 -9.16 -3.31
CA ALA A 278 2.00 -9.59 -3.92
C ALA A 278 3.06 -10.07 -2.91
N ASP A 279 2.69 -10.22 -1.64
CA ASP A 279 3.59 -10.59 -0.55
C ASP A 279 4.90 -9.78 -0.51
N ARG A 280 4.79 -8.47 -0.79
CA ARG A 280 5.96 -7.59 -0.74
C ARG A 280 6.49 -7.49 0.70
N PRO A 281 7.81 -7.40 0.89
CA PRO A 281 8.41 -7.30 2.22
C PRO A 281 7.72 -6.21 3.08
N ASP A 282 7.42 -6.52 4.33
CA ASP A 282 6.81 -5.64 5.33
C ASP A 282 5.36 -5.17 5.03
N ALA A 283 4.78 -5.49 3.87
CA ALA A 283 3.46 -5.00 3.46
C ALA A 283 2.34 -5.47 4.41
N VAL A 284 2.33 -6.74 4.78
CA VAL A 284 1.38 -7.32 5.74
C VAL A 284 1.52 -6.67 7.11
N HIS A 285 2.75 -6.40 7.55
CA HIS A 285 3.01 -5.69 8.81
C HIS A 285 2.43 -4.28 8.80
N GLN A 286 2.69 -3.49 7.75
CA GLN A 286 2.20 -2.13 7.61
C GLN A 286 0.67 -2.09 7.56
N MET A 287 0.03 -2.95 6.77
CA MET A 287 -1.43 -3.03 6.71
C MET A 287 -2.04 -3.43 8.05
N ARG A 288 -1.49 -4.45 8.74
CA ARG A 288 -1.92 -4.87 10.08
C ARG A 288 -1.82 -3.72 11.09
N THR A 289 -0.76 -2.93 11.01
CA THR A 289 -0.53 -1.79 11.89
C THR A 289 -1.55 -0.67 11.60
N THR A 290 -1.80 -0.35 10.33
CA THR A 290 -2.79 0.65 9.91
C THR A 290 -4.22 0.25 10.31
N VAL A 291 -4.63 -0.99 10.05
CA VAL A 291 -5.93 -1.55 10.48
C VAL A 291 -6.10 -1.48 12.00
N ARG A 292 -5.06 -1.79 12.74
CA ARG A 292 -5.05 -1.70 14.21
C ARG A 292 -5.12 -0.25 14.69
N ARG A 293 -4.44 0.69 14.00
CA ARG A 293 -4.48 2.13 14.28
C ARG A 293 -5.89 2.68 14.06
N LEU A 294 -6.52 2.36 12.93
CA LEU A 294 -7.93 2.68 12.63
C LEU A 294 -8.87 2.22 13.77
N ARG A 295 -8.78 0.97 14.17
CA ARG A 295 -9.61 0.43 15.27
C ARG A 295 -9.41 1.17 16.58
N ASN A 296 -8.19 1.56 16.91
CA ASN A 296 -7.87 2.29 18.13
C ASN A 296 -8.37 3.74 18.07
N VAL A 297 -8.22 4.42 16.94
CA VAL A 297 -8.73 5.78 16.72
C VAL A 297 -10.25 5.81 16.88
N LEU A 298 -10.97 4.92 16.21
CA LEU A 298 -12.42 4.79 16.32
C LEU A 298 -12.88 4.47 17.76
N ALA A 299 -12.18 3.58 18.47
CA ALA A 299 -12.47 3.26 19.86
C ALA A 299 -12.24 4.45 20.80
N THR A 300 -11.25 5.27 20.50
CA THR A 300 -10.81 6.39 21.33
C THR A 300 -11.73 7.59 21.16
N HIS A 301 -12.19 7.83 19.94
CA HIS A 301 -13.04 8.96 19.57
C HIS A 301 -14.53 8.61 19.40
N ARG A 302 -14.95 7.42 19.86
CA ARG A 302 -16.32 6.90 19.70
C ARG A 302 -17.42 7.88 20.18
N ASP A 303 -17.11 8.73 21.18
CA ASP A 303 -18.05 9.69 21.75
C ASP A 303 -18.39 10.86 20.76
N LEU A 304 -17.76 10.92 19.58
CA LEU A 304 -18.01 11.90 18.53
C LEU A 304 -19.01 11.41 17.47
N PHE A 305 -19.29 10.12 17.42
CA PHE A 305 -20.05 9.46 16.37
C PHE A 305 -21.17 8.58 16.96
N ASP A 306 -22.16 8.26 16.15
CA ASP A 306 -23.16 7.27 16.52
C ASP A 306 -22.50 5.91 16.80
N PRO A 307 -22.87 5.24 17.90
CA PRO A 307 -22.18 4.03 18.34
C PRO A 307 -22.27 2.87 17.35
N GLU A 308 -23.41 2.68 16.70
CA GLU A 308 -23.67 1.51 15.86
C GLU A 308 -22.75 1.46 14.62
N PRO A 309 -22.63 2.51 13.77
CA PRO A 309 -21.68 2.54 12.66
C PRO A 309 -20.23 2.34 13.10
N VAL A 310 -19.82 2.96 14.21
CA VAL A 310 -18.46 2.80 14.76
C VAL A 310 -18.18 1.34 15.12
N GLU A 311 -19.11 0.66 15.79
CA GLU A 311 -18.92 -0.74 16.17
C GLU A 311 -18.97 -1.67 14.95
N GLN A 312 -19.77 -1.39 13.93
CA GLN A 312 -19.77 -2.13 12.67
C GLN A 312 -18.41 -2.08 11.99
N VAL A 313 -17.84 -0.88 11.79
CA VAL A 313 -16.49 -0.68 11.23
C VAL A 313 -15.44 -1.40 12.08
N ARG A 314 -15.45 -1.20 13.40
CA ARG A 314 -14.47 -1.81 14.30
C ARG A 314 -14.52 -3.33 14.31
N ASN A 315 -15.71 -3.92 14.21
CA ASN A 315 -15.88 -5.37 14.13
C ASN A 315 -15.38 -5.93 12.80
N ALA A 316 -15.66 -5.24 11.68
CA ALA A 316 -15.15 -5.63 10.37
C ALA A 316 -13.60 -5.56 10.32
N LEU A 317 -13.01 -4.45 10.78
CA LEU A 317 -11.56 -4.31 10.92
C LEU A 317 -10.95 -5.34 11.89
N SER A 318 -11.70 -5.79 12.91
CA SER A 318 -11.22 -6.82 13.85
C SER A 318 -11.07 -8.17 13.16
N ARG A 319 -12.07 -8.55 12.36
CA ARG A 319 -12.03 -9.81 11.59
C ARG A 319 -10.88 -9.80 10.58
N PHE A 320 -10.76 -8.73 9.80
CA PHE A 320 -9.68 -8.60 8.84
C PHE A 320 -8.30 -8.57 9.50
N GLY A 321 -8.17 -7.82 10.61
CA GLY A 321 -6.92 -7.77 11.39
C GLY A 321 -6.53 -9.10 12.04
N ALA A 322 -7.45 -10.05 12.22
CA ALA A 322 -7.12 -11.40 12.68
C ALA A 322 -6.43 -12.22 11.56
N VAL A 323 -6.95 -12.13 10.34
CA VAL A 323 -6.34 -12.80 9.17
C VAL A 323 -4.94 -12.26 8.88
N LEU A 324 -4.78 -10.92 8.85
CA LEU A 324 -3.45 -10.30 8.73
C LEU A 324 -2.52 -10.72 9.88
N GLY A 325 -3.09 -10.97 11.06
CA GLY A 325 -2.35 -11.41 12.24
C GLY A 325 -1.74 -12.79 12.07
N GLU A 326 -2.46 -13.73 11.49
CA GLU A 326 -2.00 -15.10 11.25
C GLU A 326 -0.76 -15.11 10.33
N VAL A 327 -0.81 -14.40 9.21
CA VAL A 327 0.32 -14.30 8.28
C VAL A 327 1.54 -13.67 8.94
N ARG A 328 1.36 -12.49 9.59
CA ARG A 328 2.48 -11.79 10.25
C ARG A 328 3.08 -12.56 11.41
N ASP A 329 2.29 -13.30 12.17
CA ASP A 329 2.80 -14.07 13.32
C ASP A 329 3.68 -15.24 12.83
N LEU A 330 3.43 -15.82 11.63
CA LEU A 330 4.28 -16.82 10.97
C LEU A 330 5.55 -16.21 10.41
N GLU A 331 5.46 -15.09 9.70
CA GLU A 331 6.60 -14.34 9.17
C GLU A 331 7.60 -14.01 10.29
N VAL A 332 7.13 -13.35 11.36
CA VAL A 332 7.98 -12.99 12.51
C VAL A 332 8.60 -14.23 13.16
N ARG A 333 7.86 -15.34 13.24
CA ARG A 333 8.35 -16.59 13.81
C ARG A 333 9.49 -17.19 12.99
N ALA A 334 9.34 -17.25 11.65
CA ALA A 334 10.36 -17.76 10.75
C ALA A 334 11.63 -16.89 10.78
N ASP A 335 11.48 -15.57 10.70
CA ASP A 335 12.59 -14.64 10.73
C ASP A 335 13.36 -14.69 12.05
N TRP A 336 12.65 -14.76 13.17
CA TRP A 336 13.28 -14.87 14.47
C TRP A 336 14.00 -16.21 14.65
N ALA A 337 13.40 -17.30 14.17
CA ALA A 337 14.05 -18.62 14.20
C ALA A 337 15.32 -18.64 13.34
N ALA A 338 15.26 -18.09 12.12
CA ALA A 338 16.43 -17.98 11.26
C ALA A 338 17.57 -17.20 11.93
N PHE A 339 17.26 -16.00 12.43
CA PHE A 339 18.22 -15.16 13.14
C PHE A 339 18.84 -15.88 14.36
N ALA A 340 18.02 -16.54 15.17
CA ALA A 340 18.51 -17.23 16.39
C ALA A 340 19.37 -18.45 16.07
N LEU A 341 19.11 -19.16 14.96
CA LEU A 341 19.95 -20.26 14.49
C LEU A 341 21.27 -19.75 13.92
N ASP A 342 21.26 -18.67 13.14
CA ASP A 342 22.47 -18.04 12.58
C ASP A 342 23.40 -17.51 13.70
N GLU A 343 22.84 -16.92 14.76
CA GLU A 343 23.60 -16.55 15.97
C GLU A 343 24.20 -17.78 16.66
N LEU A 344 23.46 -18.89 16.75
CA LEU A 344 23.92 -20.10 17.42
C LEU A 344 25.07 -20.76 16.63
N GLU A 345 24.98 -20.78 15.33
CA GLU A 345 26.04 -21.24 14.44
C GLU A 345 27.30 -20.36 14.57
N THR A 346 27.14 -19.04 14.51
CA THR A 346 28.24 -18.07 14.63
C THR A 346 28.93 -18.11 15.98
N ASP A 347 28.15 -18.12 17.08
CA ASP A 347 28.69 -18.02 18.44
C ASP A 347 29.27 -19.34 18.99
N ARG A 348 28.74 -20.48 18.54
CA ARG A 348 29.03 -21.79 19.13
C ARG A 348 29.37 -22.88 18.11
N GLY A 349 29.34 -22.59 16.83
CA GLY A 349 29.59 -23.56 15.76
C GLY A 349 28.53 -24.69 15.73
N VAL A 350 27.31 -24.40 16.18
CA VAL A 350 26.21 -25.39 16.17
C VAL A 350 25.38 -25.15 14.92
N ASP A 351 25.56 -26.00 13.93
CA ASP A 351 24.70 -26.13 12.75
C ASP A 351 23.75 -27.32 12.95
N ASP A 352 22.45 -27.07 12.85
CA ASP A 352 21.40 -28.09 13.02
C ASP A 352 20.39 -27.96 11.86
N PRO A 353 20.63 -28.70 10.75
CA PRO A 353 19.77 -28.66 9.57
C PRO A 353 18.32 -29.11 9.86
N ASP A 354 18.10 -30.07 10.77
CA ASP A 354 16.76 -30.54 11.11
C ASP A 354 15.99 -29.48 11.88
N ALA A 355 16.64 -28.79 12.82
CA ALA A 355 16.04 -27.66 13.50
C ALA A 355 15.74 -26.50 12.55
N ARG A 356 16.65 -26.19 11.61
CA ARG A 356 16.43 -25.16 10.58
C ARG A 356 15.24 -25.49 9.70
N ARG A 357 15.16 -26.71 9.21
CA ARG A 357 14.02 -27.17 8.39
C ARG A 357 12.69 -26.97 9.16
N ARG A 358 12.61 -27.44 10.43
CA ARG A 358 11.36 -27.36 11.23
C ARG A 358 10.98 -25.95 11.63
N LEU A 359 11.96 -25.14 12.01
CA LEU A 359 11.69 -23.80 12.58
C LEU A 359 11.57 -22.72 11.50
N VAL A 360 12.25 -22.88 10.37
CA VAL A 360 12.29 -21.87 9.30
C VAL A 360 11.50 -22.35 8.10
N ASP A 361 11.89 -23.50 7.47
CA ASP A 361 11.34 -23.88 6.17
C ASP A 361 9.87 -24.32 6.29
N ASP A 362 9.53 -25.17 7.28
CA ASP A 362 8.15 -25.59 7.53
C ASP A 362 7.28 -24.37 7.92
N THR A 363 7.84 -23.42 8.71
CA THR A 363 7.11 -22.20 9.10
C THR A 363 6.89 -21.26 7.92
N ARG A 364 7.85 -21.16 6.97
CA ARG A 364 7.66 -20.39 5.73
C ARG A 364 6.61 -21.04 4.83
N ALA A 365 6.58 -22.36 4.74
CA ALA A 365 5.52 -23.05 4.00
C ALA A 365 4.12 -22.79 4.63
N GLU A 366 4.01 -22.80 5.98
CA GLU A 366 2.78 -22.39 6.67
C GLU A 366 2.41 -20.92 6.38
N HIS A 367 3.41 -20.02 6.27
CA HIS A 367 3.22 -18.62 5.91
C HIS A 367 2.63 -18.49 4.50
N ASP A 368 3.18 -19.19 3.51
CA ASP A 368 2.71 -19.15 2.13
C ASP A 368 1.24 -19.60 2.02
N GLU A 369 0.87 -20.66 2.74
CA GLU A 369 -0.52 -21.09 2.83
C GLU A 369 -1.43 -20.05 3.51
N ALA A 370 -0.96 -19.43 4.60
CA ALA A 370 -1.71 -18.39 5.30
C ALA A 370 -1.87 -17.13 4.43
N HIS A 371 -0.83 -16.75 3.67
CA HIS A 371 -0.88 -15.66 2.72
C HIS A 371 -1.86 -15.95 1.56
N ALA A 372 -1.87 -17.14 0.99
CA ALA A 372 -2.85 -17.54 -0.02
C ALA A 372 -4.29 -17.44 0.51
N ARG A 373 -4.53 -17.82 1.78
CA ARG A 373 -5.84 -17.62 2.44
C ARG A 373 -6.16 -16.14 2.61
N LEU A 374 -5.19 -15.29 2.98
CA LEU A 374 -5.36 -13.84 3.08
C LEU A 374 -5.78 -13.24 1.73
N VAL A 375 -5.09 -13.59 0.64
CA VAL A 375 -5.44 -13.13 -0.72
C VAL A 375 -6.86 -13.57 -1.10
N THR A 376 -7.25 -14.79 -0.76
CA THR A 376 -8.62 -15.28 -0.95
C THR A 376 -9.64 -14.43 -0.19
N VAL A 377 -9.36 -14.08 1.07
CA VAL A 377 -10.22 -13.17 1.86
C VAL A 377 -10.29 -11.79 1.20
N MET A 378 -9.17 -11.25 0.71
CA MET A 378 -9.10 -9.93 0.06
C MET A 378 -9.78 -9.89 -1.32
N THR A 379 -10.06 -11.04 -1.93
CA THR A 379 -10.86 -11.16 -3.17
C THR A 379 -12.33 -11.45 -2.91
N GLY A 380 -12.70 -11.62 -1.66
CA GLY A 380 -14.07 -11.95 -1.27
C GLY A 380 -14.96 -10.75 -0.95
N SER A 381 -16.27 -10.93 -1.09
CA SER A 381 -17.29 -9.89 -0.82
C SER A 381 -17.25 -9.34 0.62
N VAL A 382 -16.68 -10.08 1.59
CA VAL A 382 -16.54 -9.62 2.98
C VAL A 382 -15.53 -8.48 3.09
N TYR A 383 -14.41 -8.59 2.36
CA TYR A 383 -13.40 -7.55 2.31
C TYR A 383 -13.91 -6.31 1.55
N TYR A 384 -14.61 -6.51 0.42
CA TYR A 384 -15.17 -5.37 -0.32
C TYR A 384 -16.22 -4.62 0.49
N ARG A 385 -17.08 -5.34 1.23
CA ARG A 385 -18.01 -4.69 2.18
C ARG A 385 -17.29 -3.94 3.30
N LEU A 386 -16.12 -4.40 3.75
CA LEU A 386 -15.31 -3.61 4.69
C LEU A 386 -14.88 -2.29 4.05
N LEU A 387 -14.38 -2.31 2.80
CA LEU A 387 -14.01 -1.09 2.08
C LEU A 387 -15.20 -0.15 1.86
N ASP A 388 -16.38 -0.69 1.47
CA ASP A 388 -17.62 0.10 1.31
C ASP A 388 -18.04 0.78 2.62
N VAL A 389 -17.95 0.08 3.73
CA VAL A 389 -18.28 0.62 5.06
C VAL A 389 -17.28 1.68 5.47
N LEU A 390 -15.98 1.52 5.14
CA LEU A 390 -14.96 2.54 5.40
C LEU A 390 -15.20 3.80 4.55
N ASP A 391 -15.48 3.65 3.26
CA ASP A 391 -15.79 4.79 2.37
C ASP A 391 -17.06 5.52 2.82
N SER A 392 -18.11 4.78 3.17
CA SER A 392 -19.34 5.36 3.69
C SER A 392 -19.12 6.10 5.01
N PHE A 393 -18.27 5.55 5.89
CA PHE A 393 -17.95 6.18 7.16
C PHE A 393 -17.17 7.48 6.97
N THR A 394 -16.19 7.52 6.08
CA THR A 394 -15.40 8.72 5.79
C THR A 394 -16.18 9.76 5.00
N GLY A 395 -17.09 9.33 4.12
CA GLY A 395 -17.92 10.20 3.28
C GLY A 395 -19.10 10.85 3.99
N GLY A 396 -19.51 10.37 5.17
CA GLY A 396 -20.70 10.90 5.84
C GLY A 396 -21.05 10.21 7.15
N ALA A 397 -20.05 9.96 8.01
CA ALA A 397 -20.29 9.32 9.30
C ALA A 397 -21.37 10.06 10.10
N PRO A 398 -22.37 9.35 10.65
CA PRO A 398 -23.34 9.94 11.54
C PRO A 398 -22.64 10.47 12.79
N VAL A 399 -22.70 11.78 12.99
CA VAL A 399 -22.08 12.47 14.13
C VAL A 399 -23.12 12.75 15.20
N VAL A 400 -22.70 12.71 16.46
CA VAL A 400 -23.56 13.10 17.58
C VAL A 400 -23.77 14.61 17.53
N PRO A 401 -25.03 15.12 17.45
CA PRO A 401 -25.32 16.53 17.18
C PRO A 401 -24.86 17.51 18.27
N ASP A 402 -24.64 17.07 19.50
CA ASP A 402 -24.65 17.91 20.71
C ASP A 402 -23.30 18.41 21.22
N ALA A 403 -22.21 18.37 20.45
CA ALA A 403 -20.97 18.90 21.00
C ALA A 403 -20.19 19.77 20.02
N PRO A 404 -20.25 21.09 20.10
CA PRO A 404 -19.26 21.97 19.49
C PRO A 404 -17.91 21.77 20.21
N ARG A 405 -17.24 20.62 19.95
CA ARG A 405 -15.95 20.28 20.54
C ARG A 405 -14.84 20.85 19.68
N GLN A 406 -13.97 21.64 20.30
CA GLN A 406 -12.77 22.17 19.65
C GLN A 406 -11.73 21.04 19.50
N PRO A 407 -11.08 20.89 18.34
CA PRO A 407 -10.14 19.79 18.06
C PRO A 407 -9.06 19.65 19.14
N LYS A 408 -8.36 20.73 19.48
CA LYS A 408 -7.27 20.73 20.47
C LYS A 408 -7.75 20.35 21.89
N LYS A 409 -8.95 20.77 22.28
CA LYS A 409 -9.52 20.45 23.59
C LYS A 409 -9.91 18.98 23.66
N GLU A 410 -10.49 18.45 22.58
CA GLU A 410 -10.88 17.05 22.49
C GLU A 410 -9.65 16.14 22.47
N ALA A 411 -8.63 16.44 21.64
CA ALA A 411 -7.38 15.70 21.60
C ALA A 411 -6.71 15.62 22.99
N ARG A 412 -6.61 16.75 23.71
CA ARG A 412 -6.08 16.78 25.09
C ARG A 412 -6.91 15.94 26.07
N ARG A 413 -8.25 15.99 25.97
CA ARG A 413 -9.15 15.18 26.81
C ARG A 413 -8.90 13.68 26.57
N THR A 414 -8.82 13.32 25.32
CA THR A 414 -8.59 11.94 24.85
C THR A 414 -7.24 11.42 25.31
N LEU A 415 -6.16 12.17 25.09
CA LEU A 415 -4.81 11.79 25.51
C LEU A 415 -4.74 11.59 27.04
N ARG A 416 -5.30 12.52 27.83
CA ARG A 416 -5.36 12.40 29.29
C ARG A 416 -6.13 11.17 29.76
N LYS A 417 -7.27 10.84 29.12
CA LYS A 417 -8.07 9.64 29.43
C LYS A 417 -7.30 8.36 29.13
N ALA A 418 -6.61 8.32 27.98
CA ALA A 418 -5.77 7.20 27.58
C ALA A 418 -4.56 7.03 28.52
N GLY A 419 -3.86 8.12 28.88
CA GLY A 419 -2.75 8.13 29.81
C GLY A 419 -3.11 7.59 31.20
N LYS A 420 -4.20 8.08 31.79
CA LYS A 420 -4.71 7.57 33.07
C LYS A 420 -5.00 6.07 33.02
N ARG A 421 -5.57 5.59 31.89
CA ARG A 421 -5.84 4.15 31.71
C ARG A 421 -4.55 3.34 31.57
N ALA A 422 -3.56 3.83 30.81
CA ALA A 422 -2.28 3.17 30.66
C ALA A 422 -1.55 3.02 31.99
N LEU A 423 -1.45 4.08 32.79
CA LEU A 423 -0.87 4.02 34.12
C LEU A 423 -1.62 3.06 35.05
N ALA A 424 -2.95 3.10 35.09
CA ALA A 424 -3.73 2.19 35.93
C ALA A 424 -3.52 0.71 35.57
N ARG A 425 -3.37 0.40 34.27
CA ARG A 425 -3.08 -0.98 33.80
C ARG A 425 -1.66 -1.39 34.11
N SER A 426 -0.68 -0.51 33.97
CA SER A 426 0.72 -0.82 34.30
C SER A 426 0.96 -1.03 35.79
N VAL A 427 0.18 -0.38 36.67
CA VAL A 427 0.22 -0.65 38.11
C VAL A 427 -0.33 -2.04 38.43
N LYS A 428 -1.50 -2.40 37.87
CA LYS A 428 -2.09 -3.76 38.05
C LYS A 428 -1.19 -4.86 37.52
N GLU A 429 -0.53 -4.63 36.40
CA GLU A 429 0.45 -5.56 35.85
C GLU A 429 1.62 -5.78 36.81
N ARG A 430 2.17 -4.71 37.38
CA ARG A 430 3.25 -4.79 38.38
C ARG A 430 2.84 -5.54 39.63
N GLU A 431 1.63 -5.34 40.12
CA GLU A 431 1.08 -6.07 41.27
C GLU A 431 0.94 -7.56 40.95
N ALA A 432 0.42 -7.92 39.79
CA ALA A 432 0.29 -9.32 39.35
C ALA A 432 1.66 -10.00 39.27
N ARG A 433 2.69 -9.35 38.76
CA ARG A 433 4.06 -9.87 38.72
C ARG A 433 4.65 -10.12 40.11
N ARG A 434 4.38 -9.25 41.09
CA ARG A 434 4.87 -9.42 42.46
C ARG A 434 4.28 -10.64 43.14
N VAL A 435 3.00 -10.95 42.87
CA VAL A 435 2.30 -12.10 43.45
C VAL A 435 2.78 -13.43 42.87
N LEU A 436 3.18 -13.44 41.60
CA LEU A 436 3.50 -14.65 40.84
C LEU A 436 4.98 -15.08 40.94
N GLY A 437 5.86 -14.22 41.44
CA GLY A 437 7.29 -14.53 41.62
C GLY A 437 8.08 -14.62 40.31
N PRO A 438 9.28 -15.25 40.32
CA PRO A 438 10.20 -15.25 39.18
C PRO A 438 9.81 -16.14 37.99
N ASP A 439 8.84 -17.05 38.14
CA ASP A 439 8.41 -17.98 37.09
C ASP A 439 7.36 -17.35 36.16
N ILE A 440 7.78 -16.34 35.43
CA ILE A 440 6.91 -15.44 34.64
C ILE A 440 6.42 -16.10 33.35
N VAL A 441 7.11 -17.11 32.83
CA VAL A 441 6.75 -17.78 31.57
C VAL A 441 5.50 -18.67 31.74
N ALA A 442 5.18 -19.13 32.95
CA ALA A 442 4.14 -20.14 33.19
C ALA A 442 2.84 -19.63 33.82
N ALA A 443 2.73 -18.34 34.17
CA ALA A 443 1.59 -17.87 34.99
C ALA A 443 0.53 -17.15 34.16
N ALA A 444 -0.52 -17.86 33.73
CA ALA A 444 -1.65 -17.36 32.92
C ALA A 444 -2.30 -16.06 33.45
N GLY A 445 -2.34 -15.87 34.79
CA GLY A 445 -2.88 -14.63 35.39
C GLY A 445 -2.03 -13.39 35.17
N ALA A 446 -0.69 -13.51 35.17
CA ALA A 446 0.23 -12.41 34.86
C ALA A 446 0.20 -12.07 33.38
N LEU A 447 0.11 -13.07 32.49
CA LEU A 447 0.00 -12.87 31.04
C LEU A 447 -1.19 -12.00 30.67
N GLY A 448 -2.34 -12.15 31.33
CA GLY A 448 -3.51 -11.30 31.13
C GLY A 448 -3.26 -9.84 31.52
N ALA A 449 -2.59 -9.60 32.66
CA ALA A 449 -2.27 -8.23 33.11
C ALA A 449 -1.21 -7.54 32.22
N LEU A 450 -0.18 -8.28 31.80
CA LEU A 450 0.82 -7.82 30.83
C LEU A 450 0.17 -7.45 29.49
N HIS A 451 -0.71 -8.29 28.97
CA HIS A 451 -1.44 -8.05 27.76
C HIS A 451 -2.35 -6.81 27.83
N ASP A 452 -3.04 -6.62 28.95
CA ASP A 452 -3.88 -5.45 29.18
C ASP A 452 -3.05 -4.16 29.28
N SER A 453 -1.89 -4.20 29.94
CA SER A 453 -0.96 -3.07 30.02
C SER A 453 -0.42 -2.71 28.63
N ARG A 454 0.06 -3.70 27.86
CA ARG A 454 0.51 -3.49 26.47
C ARG A 454 -0.60 -2.89 25.59
N LYS A 455 -1.84 -3.37 25.67
CA LYS A 455 -2.98 -2.81 24.93
C LYS A 455 -3.24 -1.35 25.31
N ALA A 456 -3.12 -1.01 26.58
CA ALA A 456 -3.38 0.34 27.06
C ALA A 456 -2.26 1.31 26.62
N ALA A 457 -0.99 0.90 26.72
CA ALA A 457 0.15 1.64 26.23
C ALA A 457 0.03 1.92 24.71
N ARG A 458 -0.27 0.90 23.91
CA ARG A 458 -0.49 1.05 22.47
C ARG A 458 -1.65 1.99 22.12
N ARG A 459 -2.75 1.98 22.88
CA ARG A 459 -3.85 2.93 22.66
C ARG A 459 -3.43 4.36 22.94
N LEU A 460 -2.60 4.55 23.97
CA LEU A 460 -2.06 5.86 24.32
C LEU A 460 -1.12 6.36 23.23
N ARG A 461 -0.17 5.51 22.78
CA ARG A 461 0.71 5.81 21.65
C ARG A 461 -0.09 6.26 20.43
N HIS A 462 -1.02 5.42 19.95
CA HIS A 462 -1.83 5.77 18.76
C HIS A 462 -2.69 7.03 18.97
N ALA A 463 -3.14 7.33 20.19
CA ALA A 463 -3.86 8.57 20.48
C ALA A 463 -2.94 9.79 20.43
N ALA A 464 -1.69 9.66 20.87
CA ALA A 464 -0.68 10.70 20.78
C ALA A 464 -0.27 10.95 19.32
N GLU A 465 0.14 9.91 18.60
CA GLU A 465 0.49 9.98 17.18
C GLU A 465 -0.63 10.60 16.34
N PHE A 466 -1.87 10.15 16.53
CA PHE A 466 -3.02 10.67 15.80
C PHE A 466 -3.29 12.16 16.09
N ALA A 467 -2.97 12.62 17.29
CA ALA A 467 -3.15 14.00 17.70
C ALA A 467 -1.98 14.93 17.31
N THR A 468 -0.84 14.38 16.87
CA THR A 468 0.38 15.14 16.49
C THR A 468 0.68 15.11 15.01
N THR A 469 0.20 14.09 14.27
CA THR A 469 0.54 13.86 12.86
C THR A 469 -0.68 13.95 11.92
N GLY A 470 -0.41 14.17 10.64
CA GLY A 470 -1.40 14.15 9.57
C GLY A 470 -2.53 15.19 9.72
N ALA A 471 -3.63 14.99 9.01
CA ALA A 471 -4.78 15.91 9.01
C ALA A 471 -5.41 16.10 10.40
N ALA A 472 -5.29 15.12 11.30
CA ALA A 472 -5.80 15.20 12.67
C ALA A 472 -4.86 15.91 13.65
N GLY A 473 -3.62 16.22 13.28
CA GLY A 473 -2.59 16.82 14.13
C GLY A 473 -2.96 18.21 14.65
N VAL A 474 -3.05 18.34 15.97
CA VAL A 474 -3.41 19.60 16.66
C VAL A 474 -2.65 19.81 17.98
N LEU A 475 -1.84 18.83 18.41
CA LEU A 475 -0.98 18.87 19.59
C LEU A 475 0.49 18.88 19.16
N GLY A 476 1.39 19.33 20.01
CA GLY A 476 2.83 19.38 19.77
C GLY A 476 3.62 18.50 20.73
N ASP A 477 4.88 18.85 20.93
CA ASP A 477 6.00 18.10 21.55
C ASP A 477 5.65 17.32 22.83
N HIS A 478 4.84 17.90 23.73
CA HIS A 478 4.44 17.18 24.95
C HIS A 478 3.61 15.92 24.63
N ALA A 479 2.74 16.00 23.60
CA ALA A 479 1.96 14.82 23.20
C ALA A 479 2.84 13.79 22.49
N GLU A 480 3.85 14.22 21.74
CA GLU A 480 4.86 13.35 21.14
C GLU A 480 5.64 12.62 22.23
N SER A 481 6.19 13.34 23.22
CA SER A 481 6.92 12.72 24.36
C SER A 481 6.06 11.69 25.12
N VAL A 482 4.75 11.94 25.26
CA VAL A 482 3.83 10.95 25.84
C VAL A 482 3.66 9.73 24.92
N GLY A 483 3.65 9.95 23.62
CA GLY A 483 3.60 8.93 22.58
C GLY A 483 4.81 8.00 22.66
N ASP A 484 6.01 8.58 22.65
CA ASP A 484 7.30 7.89 22.72
C ASP A 484 7.41 7.04 24.00
N ALA A 485 7.10 7.62 25.16
CA ALA A 485 7.10 6.87 26.42
C ALA A 485 6.06 5.74 26.47
N ALA A 486 4.95 5.88 25.75
CA ALA A 486 3.96 4.82 25.61
C ALA A 486 4.41 3.75 24.62
N GLU A 487 5.19 4.11 23.60
CA GLU A 487 5.83 3.20 22.66
C GLU A 487 6.85 2.32 23.37
N ASP A 488 7.76 2.91 24.12
CA ASP A 488 8.77 2.18 24.90
C ASP A 488 8.13 1.11 25.80
N LEU A 489 7.05 1.47 26.50
CA LEU A 489 6.33 0.51 27.34
C LEU A 489 5.62 -0.57 26.52
N GLN A 490 5.02 -0.20 25.37
CA GLN A 490 4.38 -1.16 24.48
C GLN A 490 5.39 -2.15 23.93
N ASP A 491 6.57 -1.68 23.53
CA ASP A 491 7.61 -2.48 22.87
C ASP A 491 8.29 -3.41 23.85
N ALA A 492 8.65 -2.93 25.04
CA ALA A 492 9.19 -3.78 26.08
C ALA A 492 8.23 -4.93 26.45
N LEU A 493 6.93 -4.64 26.61
CA LEU A 493 5.90 -5.67 26.85
C LEU A 493 5.62 -6.53 25.60
N GLY A 494 5.93 -6.01 24.42
CA GLY A 494 5.92 -6.73 23.16
C GLY A 494 6.99 -7.80 23.13
N TRP A 495 8.23 -7.39 23.32
CA TRP A 495 9.40 -8.28 23.34
C TRP A 495 9.25 -9.41 24.38
N HIS A 496 8.73 -9.07 25.57
CA HIS A 496 8.43 -10.12 26.56
C HIS A 496 7.44 -11.16 26.02
N ARG A 497 6.31 -10.70 25.43
CA ARG A 497 5.31 -11.62 24.90
C ARG A 497 5.86 -12.49 23.78
N ASP A 498 6.59 -11.86 22.85
CA ASP A 498 7.07 -12.52 21.65
C ASP A 498 8.17 -13.55 22.04
N ALA A 499 9.07 -13.20 22.95
CA ALA A 499 10.03 -14.14 23.53
C ALA A 499 9.36 -15.31 24.30
N SER A 500 8.29 -15.03 25.04
CA SER A 500 7.54 -16.08 25.77
C SER A 500 6.84 -17.04 24.81
N LEU A 501 6.20 -16.54 23.77
CA LEU A 501 5.56 -17.37 22.74
C LEU A 501 6.57 -18.19 21.95
N PHE A 502 7.75 -17.63 21.66
CA PHE A 502 8.82 -18.35 20.99
C PHE A 502 9.39 -19.46 21.89
N ALA A 503 9.55 -19.21 23.20
CA ALA A 503 9.95 -20.25 24.15
C ALA A 503 8.94 -21.41 24.18
N GLU A 504 7.64 -21.13 24.24
CA GLU A 504 6.61 -22.18 24.15
C GLU A 504 6.68 -22.96 22.84
N TYR A 505 6.90 -22.27 21.72
CA TYR A 505 7.07 -22.89 20.40
C TYR A 505 8.30 -23.83 20.38
N MET A 506 9.42 -23.41 20.97
CA MET A 506 10.62 -24.27 21.10
C MET A 506 10.32 -25.56 21.85
N LEU A 507 9.59 -25.50 22.98
CA LEU A 507 9.22 -26.70 23.73
C LEU A 507 8.32 -27.66 22.95
N LEU A 508 7.35 -27.12 22.21
CA LEU A 508 6.45 -27.93 21.38
C LEU A 508 7.19 -28.59 20.22
N THR A 509 8.10 -27.83 19.57
CA THR A 509 8.86 -28.33 18.42
C THR A 509 9.92 -29.34 18.86
N ALA A 510 10.58 -29.13 19.99
CA ALA A 510 11.50 -30.10 20.58
C ALA A 510 10.84 -31.48 20.80
N ARG A 511 9.63 -31.52 21.37
CA ARG A 511 8.88 -32.78 21.54
C ARG A 511 8.55 -33.46 20.22
N ARG A 512 8.26 -32.70 19.16
CA ARG A 512 8.02 -33.25 17.82
C ARG A 512 9.29 -33.81 17.20
N ALA A 513 10.43 -33.12 17.38
CA ALA A 513 11.74 -33.55 16.91
C ALA A 513 12.16 -34.87 17.63
N GLU A 514 12.03 -34.93 18.95
CA GLU A 514 12.29 -36.15 19.74
C GLU A 514 11.42 -37.32 19.30
N ALA A 515 10.13 -37.11 19.04
CA ALA A 515 9.22 -38.14 18.55
C ALA A 515 9.61 -38.63 17.14
N ALA A 516 10.31 -37.81 16.34
CA ALA A 516 10.88 -38.18 15.04
C ALA A 516 12.30 -38.79 15.13
N GLY A 517 12.88 -38.91 16.34
CA GLY A 517 14.24 -39.42 16.54
C GLY A 517 15.34 -38.37 16.25
N GLU A 518 14.99 -37.09 16.18
CA GLU A 518 15.92 -35.98 15.98
C GLU A 518 16.43 -35.42 17.32
N GLY A 519 17.56 -34.69 17.30
CA GLY A 519 18.13 -34.07 18.49
C GLY A 519 17.29 -32.89 19.03
N SER A 520 17.23 -32.72 20.35
CA SER A 520 16.50 -31.60 20.98
C SER A 520 17.40 -30.53 21.59
N PHE A 521 18.72 -30.66 21.48
CA PHE A 521 19.68 -29.72 22.11
C PHE A 521 19.51 -28.29 21.65
N THR A 522 19.42 -28.05 20.34
CA THR A 522 19.24 -26.72 19.72
C THR A 522 18.01 -26.02 20.27
N TYR A 523 16.89 -26.73 20.33
CA TYR A 523 15.64 -26.18 20.88
C TYR A 523 15.78 -25.79 22.38
N GLY A 524 16.51 -26.58 23.16
CA GLY A 524 16.77 -26.27 24.57
C GLY A 524 17.59 -25.00 24.75
N VAL A 525 18.60 -24.78 23.91
CA VAL A 525 19.41 -23.55 23.90
C VAL A 525 18.56 -22.34 23.51
N LEU A 526 17.79 -22.45 22.44
CA LEU A 526 16.90 -21.38 21.96
C LEU A 526 15.79 -21.05 22.97
N TYR A 527 15.23 -22.07 23.64
CA TYR A 527 14.28 -21.89 24.74
C TYR A 527 14.88 -21.03 25.85
N GLN A 528 16.09 -21.40 26.34
CA GLN A 528 16.74 -20.67 27.44
C GLN A 528 17.07 -19.23 27.05
N ARG A 529 17.59 -19.02 25.84
CA ARG A 529 17.84 -17.65 25.30
C ARG A 529 16.56 -16.82 25.30
N SER A 530 15.42 -17.41 24.90
CA SER A 530 14.13 -16.73 24.85
C SER A 530 13.60 -16.38 26.25
N VAL A 531 13.76 -17.27 27.23
CA VAL A 531 13.43 -17.00 28.64
C VAL A 531 14.25 -15.82 29.18
N ASP A 532 15.55 -15.80 28.90
CA ASP A 532 16.42 -14.69 29.34
C ASP A 532 16.09 -13.37 28.67
N GLN A 533 15.68 -13.41 27.39
CA GLN A 533 15.19 -12.23 26.66
C GLN A 533 13.87 -11.72 27.24
N ALA A 534 12.93 -12.61 27.58
CA ALA A 534 11.67 -12.24 28.22
C ALA A 534 11.92 -11.55 29.58
N ARG A 535 12.88 -12.04 30.39
CA ARG A 535 13.26 -11.40 31.64
C ARG A 535 13.86 -10.01 31.45
N ARG A 536 14.77 -9.85 30.48
CA ARG A 536 15.34 -8.53 30.13
C ARG A 536 14.28 -7.54 29.68
N ALA A 537 13.33 -8.00 28.86
CA ALA A 537 12.23 -7.17 28.39
C ALA A 537 11.34 -6.65 29.54
N LEU A 538 11.12 -7.43 30.59
CA LEU A 538 10.39 -6.97 31.78
C LEU A 538 11.14 -5.92 32.60
N ALA A 539 12.48 -5.96 32.63
CA ALA A 539 13.28 -4.91 33.24
C ALA A 539 13.10 -3.59 32.46
N LEU A 540 13.20 -3.63 31.15
CA LEU A 540 12.96 -2.48 30.27
C LEU A 540 11.52 -1.93 30.43
N ALA A 541 10.51 -2.79 30.60
CA ALA A 541 9.14 -2.36 30.83
C ALA A 541 8.96 -1.58 32.14
N GLU A 542 9.76 -1.89 33.18
CA GLU A 542 9.72 -1.12 34.44
C GLU A 542 10.34 0.27 34.28
N ASP A 543 11.39 0.40 33.46
CA ASP A 543 12.01 1.69 33.13
C ASP A 543 11.06 2.54 32.27
N ALA A 544 10.50 1.95 31.21
CA ALA A 544 9.52 2.61 30.34
C ALA A 544 8.27 3.05 31.12
N ARG A 545 7.79 2.27 32.07
CA ARG A 545 6.69 2.67 32.96
C ARG A 545 7.01 3.89 33.80
N ARG A 546 8.27 4.01 34.29
CA ARG A 546 8.71 5.19 35.04
C ARG A 546 8.77 6.43 34.15
N ALA A 547 9.30 6.27 32.94
CA ALA A 547 9.34 7.33 31.93
C ALA A 547 7.92 7.80 31.58
N LEU A 548 7.00 6.88 31.30
CA LEU A 548 5.60 7.19 31.02
C LEU A 548 4.92 7.95 32.17
N LYS A 549 5.17 7.58 33.41
CA LYS A 549 4.64 8.29 34.57
C LYS A 549 5.17 9.71 34.66
N SER A 550 6.41 9.95 34.25
CA SER A 550 7.01 11.30 34.24
C SER A 550 6.50 12.16 33.10
N ALA A 551 6.17 11.58 31.96
CA ALA A 551 5.66 12.27 30.77
C ALA A 551 4.18 12.68 30.88
N LEU A 552 3.37 12.02 31.74
CA LEU A 552 1.95 12.27 31.95
C LEU A 552 1.66 13.21 33.11
#